data_36d0f7f915880c2783aa82c825ea4e79
#
_entry.id   36d0f7f915880c2783aa82c825ea4e79
#
_cell.length_a   1.000
_cell.length_b   1.000
_cell.length_c   1.000
_cell.angle_alpha   90.00
_cell.angle_beta   90.00
_cell.angle_gamma   90.00
#
_symmetry.space_group_name_H-M   'P 1'
#
loop_
_entity.id
_entity.type
_entity.pdbx_description
1 polymer ?
#
loop_
_entity_poly.entity_id
_entity_poly.type
_entity_poly.pdbx_seq_one_letter_code
_entity_poly.pdbx_strand_id
1 'polypeptide(L)'
;MDTNYIIETKNLTKQYGSQKSVADLNIHVKRGRIYGLLGRNGAGKTTTMKMLLGLTKPTSGEVKIWGKSLQGNEKKLLPRIGSLIESPGFYPNLTGTENLRIFATLRGVPNNHAIKDALDLVGLPYKDKKLFSQYSLGMKQRLAIALAVMHDPELLILDEPINGLDPIGIAEVRSFIRELCDTRGKTISVSYTHLTLPT
;
A
#
# COMPACT_ATOMS: atom_id res chain seq x y z
N MET A 1 3.19 23.73 -15.07
CA MET A 1 3.53 23.33 -13.69
C MET A 1 4.14 21.95 -13.78
N ASP A 2 5.36 21.84 -13.37
CA ASP A 2 6.17 20.63 -13.52
C ASP A 2 5.64 19.56 -12.56
N THR A 3 4.87 18.61 -13.09
CA THR A 3 4.18 17.56 -12.32
C THR A 3 5.09 16.36 -12.03
N ASN A 4 6.31 16.64 -11.54
CA ASN A 4 7.26 15.59 -11.20
C ASN A 4 6.89 14.84 -9.90
N TYR A 5 5.91 15.36 -9.16
CA TYR A 5 5.43 14.75 -7.93
C TYR A 5 4.15 13.97 -8.15
N ILE A 6 4.10 12.75 -7.59
CA ILE A 6 2.93 11.89 -7.62
C ILE A 6 2.05 12.08 -6.39
N ILE A 7 2.64 12.40 -5.24
CA ILE A 7 1.97 12.81 -4.01
C ILE A 7 2.54 14.15 -3.56
N GLU A 8 1.66 15.07 -3.24
CA GLU A 8 1.99 16.33 -2.58
C GLU A 8 1.01 16.58 -1.44
N THR A 9 1.50 17.02 -0.29
CA THR A 9 0.64 17.50 0.79
C THR A 9 1.06 18.91 1.18
N LYS A 10 0.10 19.73 1.55
CA LYS A 10 0.33 21.10 2.01
C LYS A 10 -0.33 21.30 3.37
N ASN A 11 0.50 21.53 4.41
CA ASN A 11 0.07 21.77 5.79
C ASN A 11 -0.96 20.74 6.28
N LEU A 12 -0.77 19.47 5.86
CA LEU A 12 -1.72 18.40 6.13
C LEU A 12 -1.80 18.14 7.63
N THR A 13 -2.97 18.31 8.20
CA THR A 13 -3.21 18.20 9.64
C THR A 13 -4.40 17.30 9.91
N LYS A 14 -4.28 16.43 10.91
CA LYS A 14 -5.38 15.66 11.46
C LYS A 14 -5.40 15.75 12.97
N GLN A 15 -6.53 16.19 13.49
CA GLN A 15 -6.79 16.30 14.92
C GLN A 15 -8.00 15.43 15.29
N TYR A 16 -7.88 14.70 16.39
CA TYR A 16 -8.96 13.95 17.03
C TYR A 16 -9.16 14.52 18.44
N GLY A 17 -10.31 15.17 18.66
CA GLY A 17 -10.54 15.91 19.91
C GLY A 17 -9.45 16.96 20.15
N SER A 18 -8.74 16.86 21.27
CA SER A 18 -7.62 17.76 21.61
C SER A 18 -6.27 17.29 21.05
N GLN A 19 -6.14 16.04 20.56
CA GLN A 19 -4.88 15.47 20.13
C GLN A 19 -4.67 15.67 18.62
N LYS A 20 -3.54 16.28 18.24
CA LYS A 20 -3.07 16.32 16.85
C LYS A 20 -2.28 15.03 16.55
N SER A 21 -2.84 14.18 15.68
CA SER A 21 -2.16 12.97 15.21
C SER A 21 -1.18 13.26 14.07
N VAL A 22 -1.47 14.27 13.25
CA VAL A 22 -0.59 14.78 12.19
C VAL A 22 -0.68 16.30 12.23
N ALA A 23 0.43 17.00 12.17
CA ALA A 23 0.50 18.45 12.23
C ALA A 23 1.36 19.01 11.09
N ASP A 24 0.77 19.86 10.26
CA ASP A 24 1.40 20.66 9.22
C ASP A 24 2.37 19.88 8.31
N LEU A 25 1.99 18.63 7.95
CA LEU A 25 2.84 17.72 7.19
C LEU A 25 2.87 18.14 5.72
N ASN A 26 4.11 18.31 5.21
CA ASN A 26 4.39 18.64 3.83
C ASN A 26 5.24 17.53 3.21
N ILE A 27 4.67 16.76 2.28
CA ILE A 27 5.31 15.63 1.60
C ILE A 27 5.36 15.92 0.11
N HIS A 28 6.46 15.52 -0.53
CA HIS A 28 6.66 15.60 -1.97
C HIS A 28 7.27 14.27 -2.46
N VAL A 29 6.45 13.38 -2.99
CA VAL A 29 6.89 12.08 -3.52
C VAL A 29 7.07 12.17 -5.02
N LYS A 30 8.31 11.96 -5.50
CA LYS A 30 8.61 11.92 -6.92
C LYS A 30 8.15 10.59 -7.55
N ARG A 31 7.80 10.66 -8.83
CA ARG A 31 7.43 9.47 -9.62
C ARG A 31 8.61 8.48 -9.71
N GLY A 32 8.29 7.17 -9.69
CA GLY A 32 9.28 6.10 -9.83
C GLY A 32 10.29 6.05 -8.68
N ARG A 33 9.87 6.35 -7.47
CA ARG A 33 10.70 6.33 -6.26
C ARG A 33 9.99 5.61 -5.11
N ILE A 34 10.80 5.03 -4.23
CA ILE A 34 10.33 4.53 -2.93
C ILE A 34 10.49 5.66 -1.92
N TYR A 35 9.40 6.03 -1.28
CA TYR A 35 9.35 7.03 -0.22
C TYR A 35 9.01 6.37 1.12
N GLY A 36 9.94 6.45 2.07
CA GLY A 36 9.77 5.89 3.42
C GLY A 36 9.21 6.90 4.40
N LEU A 37 8.04 6.63 4.97
CA LEU A 37 7.47 7.39 6.09
C LEU A 37 7.89 6.73 7.41
N LEU A 38 8.84 7.35 8.10
CA LEU A 38 9.48 6.80 9.29
C LEU A 38 8.93 7.43 10.56
N GLY A 39 8.78 6.63 11.61
CA GLY A 39 8.32 7.15 12.90
C GLY A 39 7.93 6.04 13.86
N ARG A 40 7.95 6.35 15.16
CA ARG A 40 7.50 5.43 16.23
C ARG A 40 6.00 5.12 16.10
N ASN A 41 5.52 4.12 16.85
CA ASN A 41 4.09 3.89 16.99
C ASN A 41 3.42 5.15 17.53
N GLY A 42 2.26 5.49 16.97
CA GLY A 42 1.54 6.72 17.32
C GLY A 42 2.05 8.01 16.64
N ALA A 43 3.11 7.97 15.81
CA ALA A 43 3.62 9.15 15.11
C ALA A 43 2.74 9.65 13.93
N GLY A 44 1.55 9.10 13.75
CA GLY A 44 0.62 9.55 12.71
C GLY A 44 0.84 8.92 11.32
N LYS A 45 1.71 7.92 11.16
CA LYS A 45 1.99 7.28 9.87
C LYS A 45 0.74 6.72 9.21
N THR A 46 0.03 5.82 9.90
CA THR A 46 -1.23 5.23 9.42
C THR A 46 -2.29 6.30 9.15
N THR A 47 -2.40 7.30 10.03
CA THR A 47 -3.32 8.43 9.83
C THR A 47 -2.98 9.21 8.56
N THR A 48 -1.70 9.47 8.31
CA THR A 48 -1.22 10.11 7.07
C THR A 48 -1.61 9.27 5.86
N MET A 49 -1.33 7.98 5.86
CA MET A 49 -1.67 7.09 4.75
C MET A 49 -3.20 6.99 4.53
N LYS A 50 -3.98 6.94 5.61
CA LYS A 50 -5.45 7.00 5.52
C LYS A 50 -5.94 8.31 4.88
N MET A 51 -5.30 9.44 5.16
CA MET A 51 -5.62 10.72 4.50
C MET A 51 -5.23 10.72 3.02
N LEU A 52 -4.07 10.14 2.64
CA LEU A 52 -3.65 10.00 1.24
C LEU A 52 -4.59 9.11 0.42
N LEU A 53 -5.33 8.21 1.06
CA LEU A 53 -6.32 7.31 0.45
C LEU A 53 -7.76 7.81 0.58
N GLY A 54 -7.98 8.99 1.17
CA GLY A 54 -9.33 9.50 1.39
C GLY A 54 -10.15 8.72 2.43
N LEU A 55 -9.54 7.76 3.14
CA LEU A 55 -10.19 6.98 4.21
C LEU A 55 -10.44 7.80 5.48
N THR A 56 -9.69 8.89 5.63
CA THR A 56 -9.85 9.86 6.73
C THR A 56 -9.74 11.26 6.16
N LYS A 57 -10.73 12.10 6.42
CA LYS A 57 -10.72 13.51 6.00
C LYS A 57 -9.73 14.31 6.84
N PRO A 58 -8.83 15.09 6.24
CA PRO A 58 -7.98 16.05 6.97
C PRO A 58 -8.82 17.05 7.78
N THR A 59 -8.29 17.51 8.90
CA THR A 59 -8.85 18.64 9.65
C THR A 59 -8.53 19.95 8.93
N SER A 60 -7.31 20.07 8.39
CA SER A 60 -6.87 21.17 7.52
C SER A 60 -5.75 20.70 6.58
N GLY A 61 -5.41 21.56 5.62
CA GLY A 61 -4.43 21.23 4.59
C GLY A 61 -5.01 20.49 3.40
N GLU A 62 -4.15 20.12 2.46
CA GLU A 62 -4.55 19.54 1.18
C GLU A 62 -3.68 18.33 0.82
N VAL A 63 -4.30 17.36 0.13
CA VAL A 63 -3.63 16.23 -0.52
C VAL A 63 -3.83 16.35 -2.01
N LYS A 64 -2.74 16.31 -2.77
CA LYS A 64 -2.75 16.19 -4.24
C LYS A 64 -2.11 14.89 -4.67
N ILE A 65 -2.77 14.22 -5.62
CA ILE A 65 -2.26 13.02 -6.29
C ILE A 65 -2.23 13.30 -7.79
N TRP A 66 -1.07 13.09 -8.43
CA TRP A 66 -0.83 13.50 -9.83
C TRP A 66 -1.20 14.95 -10.11
N GLY A 67 -0.87 15.87 -9.18
CA GLY A 67 -1.16 17.30 -9.28
C GLY A 67 -2.62 17.69 -9.11
N LYS A 68 -3.53 16.74 -8.88
CA LYS A 68 -4.97 16.99 -8.66
C LYS A 68 -5.32 16.85 -7.19
N SER A 69 -6.15 17.75 -6.66
CA SER A 69 -6.69 17.59 -5.32
C SER A 69 -7.39 16.24 -5.19
N LEU A 70 -7.11 15.50 -4.12
CA LEU A 70 -7.78 14.23 -3.85
C LEU A 70 -9.27 14.49 -3.58
N GLN A 71 -9.58 15.52 -2.81
CA GLN A 71 -10.96 15.89 -2.50
C GLN A 71 -11.73 16.27 -3.78
N GLY A 72 -12.82 15.55 -4.03
CA GLY A 72 -13.66 15.71 -5.22
C GLY A 72 -13.17 14.96 -6.46
N ASN A 73 -12.02 14.30 -6.40
CA ASN A 73 -11.47 13.48 -7.49
C ASN A 73 -11.24 12.00 -7.10
N GLU A 74 -11.74 11.57 -5.95
CA GLU A 74 -11.50 10.24 -5.37
C GLU A 74 -11.81 9.12 -6.38
N LYS A 75 -12.99 9.20 -7.03
CA LYS A 75 -13.43 8.20 -8.03
C LYS A 75 -12.49 8.04 -9.22
N LYS A 76 -11.71 9.10 -9.56
CA LYS A 76 -10.75 9.08 -10.67
C LYS A 76 -9.36 8.66 -10.24
N LEU A 77 -8.96 9.00 -9.01
CA LEU A 77 -7.59 8.82 -8.53
C LEU A 77 -7.39 7.49 -7.82
N LEU A 78 -8.32 7.13 -6.90
CA LEU A 78 -8.16 5.93 -6.05
C LEU A 78 -8.09 4.60 -6.83
N PRO A 79 -8.81 4.38 -7.95
CA PRO A 79 -8.67 3.14 -8.71
C PRO A 79 -7.26 2.87 -9.27
N ARG A 80 -6.41 3.92 -9.39
CA ARG A 80 -5.03 3.84 -9.87
C ARG A 80 -4.02 3.62 -8.74
N ILE A 81 -4.50 3.50 -7.49
CA ILE A 81 -3.67 3.32 -6.30
C ILE A 81 -3.87 1.92 -5.74
N GLY A 82 -2.77 1.20 -5.55
CA GLY A 82 -2.74 -0.01 -4.74
C GLY A 82 -2.47 0.35 -3.29
N SER A 83 -3.17 -0.28 -2.37
CA SER A 83 -2.98 0.03 -0.96
C SER A 83 -3.02 -1.21 -0.07
N LEU A 84 -2.20 -1.17 0.97
CA LEU A 84 -2.23 -2.08 2.09
C LEU A 84 -2.22 -1.25 3.36
N ILE A 85 -3.42 -1.05 3.94
CA ILE A 85 -3.63 -0.38 5.22
C ILE A 85 -4.35 -1.38 6.09
N GLU A 86 -3.68 -1.82 7.15
CA GLU A 86 -4.15 -2.92 7.99
C GLU A 86 -4.22 -4.26 7.23
N SER A 87 -4.71 -5.31 7.89
CA SER A 87 -4.85 -6.62 7.23
C SER A 87 -6.10 -6.68 6.37
N PRO A 88 -6.01 -7.07 5.10
CA PRO A 88 -7.20 -7.31 4.27
C PRO A 88 -8.10 -8.37 4.90
N GLY A 89 -9.42 -8.19 4.76
CA GLY A 89 -10.43 -9.15 5.21
C GLY A 89 -10.53 -10.37 4.29
N PHE A 90 -9.48 -11.19 4.26
CA PHE A 90 -9.48 -12.45 3.51
C PHE A 90 -10.35 -13.52 4.18
N TYR A 91 -10.98 -14.35 3.38
CA TYR A 91 -11.80 -15.47 3.83
C TYR A 91 -10.89 -16.63 4.24
N PRO A 92 -10.96 -17.10 5.51
CA PRO A 92 -10.05 -18.12 6.03
C PRO A 92 -10.23 -19.50 5.41
N ASN A 93 -11.41 -19.80 4.91
CA ASN A 93 -11.81 -21.05 4.28
C ASN A 93 -11.63 -21.09 2.76
N LEU A 94 -11.00 -20.07 2.19
CA LEU A 94 -10.65 -20.01 0.77
C LEU A 94 -9.15 -20.06 0.58
N THR A 95 -8.70 -20.48 -0.60
CA THR A 95 -7.30 -20.42 -1.02
C THR A 95 -6.89 -18.97 -1.31
N GLY A 96 -5.59 -18.70 -1.45
CA GLY A 96 -5.10 -17.37 -1.84
C GLY A 96 -5.66 -16.92 -3.19
N THR A 97 -5.69 -17.81 -4.18
CA THR A 97 -6.23 -17.52 -5.50
C THR A 97 -7.73 -17.20 -5.48
N GLU A 98 -8.52 -17.97 -4.73
CA GLU A 98 -9.95 -17.71 -4.56
C GLU A 98 -10.21 -16.38 -3.88
N ASN A 99 -9.45 -16.06 -2.83
CA ASN A 99 -9.52 -14.76 -2.17
C ASN A 99 -9.24 -13.62 -3.18
N LEU A 100 -8.14 -13.68 -3.92
CA LEU A 100 -7.81 -12.64 -4.91
C LEU A 100 -8.87 -12.54 -6.01
N ARG A 101 -9.51 -13.65 -6.40
CA ARG A 101 -10.58 -13.65 -7.41
C ARG A 101 -11.80 -12.85 -6.96
N ILE A 102 -12.19 -12.95 -5.69
CA ILE A 102 -13.28 -12.13 -5.14
C ILE A 102 -12.95 -10.64 -5.27
N PHE A 103 -11.75 -10.23 -4.83
CA PHE A 103 -11.34 -8.83 -4.92
C PHE A 103 -11.13 -8.35 -6.37
N ALA A 104 -10.65 -9.22 -7.26
CA ALA A 104 -10.55 -8.92 -8.68
C ALA A 104 -11.93 -8.61 -9.30
N THR A 105 -12.93 -9.42 -8.95
CA THR A 105 -14.32 -9.20 -9.39
C THR A 105 -14.86 -7.88 -8.87
N LEU A 106 -14.67 -7.58 -7.57
CA LEU A 106 -15.12 -6.33 -6.96
C LEU A 106 -14.45 -5.08 -7.56
N ARG A 107 -13.21 -5.20 -8.02
CA ARG A 107 -12.45 -4.12 -8.66
C ARG A 107 -12.66 -4.03 -10.17
N GLY A 108 -13.41 -4.95 -10.79
CA GLY A 108 -13.57 -5.03 -12.22
C GLY A 108 -12.28 -5.39 -12.98
N VAL A 109 -11.35 -6.11 -12.32
CA VAL A 109 -10.12 -6.63 -12.95
C VAL A 109 -10.46 -7.91 -13.69
N PRO A 110 -10.43 -7.93 -15.03
CA PRO A 110 -11.20 -8.91 -15.81
C PRO A 110 -10.53 -10.25 -16.01
N ASN A 111 -9.27 -10.51 -15.51
CA ASN A 111 -8.62 -11.71 -15.97
C ASN A 111 -7.78 -12.45 -14.91
N ASN A 112 -7.76 -13.79 -15.05
CA ASN A 112 -6.96 -14.68 -14.21
C ASN A 112 -5.44 -14.46 -14.37
N HIS A 113 -4.96 -13.82 -15.44
CA HIS A 113 -3.54 -13.51 -15.63
C HIS A 113 -3.07 -12.50 -14.58
N ALA A 114 -3.85 -11.45 -14.31
CA ALA A 114 -3.50 -10.45 -13.30
C ALA A 114 -3.33 -11.07 -11.90
N ILE A 115 -4.19 -12.05 -11.55
CA ILE A 115 -4.08 -12.78 -10.28
C ILE A 115 -2.82 -13.66 -10.28
N LYS A 116 -2.57 -14.37 -11.39
CA LYS A 116 -1.40 -15.25 -11.50
C LYS A 116 -0.11 -14.41 -11.40
N ASP A 117 -0.03 -13.32 -12.16
CA ASP A 117 1.16 -12.44 -12.19
C ASP A 117 1.42 -11.80 -10.82
N ALA A 118 0.35 -11.42 -10.09
CA ALA A 118 0.49 -10.90 -8.74
C ALA A 118 0.95 -11.95 -7.74
N LEU A 119 0.48 -13.20 -7.84
CA LEU A 119 0.93 -14.30 -7.00
C LEU A 119 2.37 -14.72 -7.32
N ASP A 120 2.73 -14.80 -8.60
CA ASP A 120 4.09 -15.12 -9.06
C ASP A 120 5.08 -14.07 -8.54
N LEU A 121 4.73 -12.77 -8.59
CA LEU A 121 5.56 -11.67 -8.07
C LEU A 121 5.92 -11.86 -6.60
N VAL A 122 4.96 -12.30 -5.79
CA VAL A 122 5.16 -12.48 -4.35
C VAL A 122 5.56 -13.92 -3.96
N GLY A 123 5.87 -14.77 -4.93
CA GLY A 123 6.30 -16.15 -4.69
C GLY A 123 5.23 -17.03 -4.04
N LEU A 124 3.95 -16.80 -4.35
CA LEU A 124 2.84 -17.65 -3.91
C LEU A 124 2.29 -18.46 -5.09
N PRO A 125 2.03 -19.76 -4.91
CA PRO A 125 1.56 -20.62 -6.01
C PRO A 125 0.12 -20.31 -6.40
N TYR A 126 -0.15 -20.15 -7.70
CA TYR A 126 -1.49 -19.89 -8.25
C TYR A 126 -2.46 -21.07 -8.07
N LYS A 127 -1.97 -22.30 -8.12
CA LYS A 127 -2.79 -23.53 -8.00
C LYS A 127 -2.63 -24.23 -6.64
N ASP A 128 -2.45 -23.45 -5.56
CA ASP A 128 -2.36 -24.02 -4.23
C ASP A 128 -3.76 -24.40 -3.70
N LYS A 129 -3.85 -25.54 -3.01
CA LYS A 129 -5.05 -25.98 -2.30
C LYS A 129 -5.05 -25.56 -0.83
N LYS A 130 -3.96 -24.95 -0.35
CA LYS A 130 -3.81 -24.51 1.02
C LYS A 130 -4.75 -23.35 1.31
N LEU A 131 -5.56 -23.51 2.36
CA LEU A 131 -6.50 -22.47 2.78
C LEU A 131 -5.78 -21.29 3.43
N PHE A 132 -6.33 -20.09 3.32
CA PHE A 132 -5.76 -18.89 3.94
C PHE A 132 -5.59 -19.02 5.45
N SER A 133 -6.48 -19.74 6.14
CA SER A 133 -6.35 -20.06 7.57
C SER A 133 -5.03 -20.78 7.92
N GLN A 134 -4.47 -21.52 6.96
CA GLN A 134 -3.24 -22.31 7.12
C GLN A 134 -1.97 -21.52 6.70
N TYR A 135 -2.14 -20.28 6.21
CA TYR A 135 -1.00 -19.46 5.79
C TYR A 135 -0.19 -18.99 7.00
N SER A 136 1.13 -19.02 6.87
CA SER A 136 2.01 -18.32 7.81
C SER A 136 1.79 -16.79 7.74
N LEU A 137 2.26 -16.05 8.72
CA LEU A 137 2.17 -14.59 8.71
C LEU A 137 2.82 -14.01 7.44
N GLY A 138 4.01 -14.51 7.06
CA GLY A 138 4.68 -14.09 5.82
C GLY A 138 3.87 -14.39 4.56
N MET A 139 3.22 -15.55 4.47
CA MET A 139 2.33 -15.86 3.35
C MET A 139 1.12 -14.94 3.31
N LYS A 140 0.52 -14.62 4.46
CA LYS A 140 -0.59 -13.67 4.58
C LYS A 140 -0.19 -12.27 4.10
N GLN A 141 0.98 -11.82 4.50
CA GLN A 141 1.52 -10.52 4.09
C GLN A 141 1.81 -10.48 2.59
N ARG A 142 2.40 -11.54 2.02
CA ARG A 142 2.63 -11.67 0.58
C ARG A 142 1.32 -11.64 -0.20
N LEU A 143 0.28 -12.34 0.25
CA LEU A 143 -1.03 -12.29 -0.37
C LEU A 143 -1.66 -10.88 -0.33
N ALA A 144 -1.48 -10.15 0.77
CA ALA A 144 -1.95 -8.78 0.90
C ALA A 144 -1.23 -7.82 -0.08
N ILE A 145 0.07 -8.02 -0.31
CA ILE A 145 0.83 -7.29 -1.34
C ILE A 145 0.33 -7.67 -2.73
N ALA A 146 0.11 -8.97 -3.01
CA ALA A 146 -0.46 -9.41 -4.29
C ALA A 146 -1.81 -8.73 -4.58
N LEU A 147 -2.68 -8.61 -3.59
CA LEU A 147 -3.94 -7.87 -3.69
C LEU A 147 -3.72 -6.40 -4.05
N ALA A 148 -2.73 -5.76 -3.43
CA ALA A 148 -2.44 -4.35 -3.67
C ALA A 148 -1.92 -4.07 -5.09
N VAL A 149 -1.25 -5.05 -5.73
CA VAL A 149 -0.59 -4.87 -7.03
C VAL A 149 -1.36 -5.47 -8.22
N MET A 150 -2.34 -6.36 -8.00
CA MET A 150 -2.94 -7.17 -9.06
C MET A 150 -3.66 -6.36 -10.15
N HIS A 151 -4.07 -5.12 -9.88
CA HIS A 151 -4.70 -4.22 -10.85
C HIS A 151 -3.71 -3.26 -11.52
N ASP A 152 -2.41 -3.55 -11.41
CA ASP A 152 -1.29 -2.82 -12.00
C ASP A 152 -1.25 -1.31 -11.67
N PRO A 153 -1.37 -0.91 -10.40
CA PRO A 153 -1.41 0.50 -10.01
C PRO A 153 -0.10 1.23 -10.31
N GLU A 154 -0.19 2.56 -10.56
CA GLU A 154 0.99 3.41 -10.72
C GLU A 154 1.61 3.82 -9.37
N LEU A 155 0.78 3.91 -8.33
CA LEU A 155 1.16 4.30 -6.98
C LEU A 155 0.74 3.20 -5.99
N LEU A 156 1.65 2.84 -5.10
CA LEU A 156 1.41 1.93 -3.97
C LEU A 156 1.56 2.67 -2.65
N ILE A 157 0.62 2.47 -1.74
CA ILE A 157 0.66 2.99 -0.37
C ILE A 157 0.58 1.79 0.58
N LEU A 158 1.69 1.49 1.26
CA LEU A 158 1.85 0.30 2.08
C LEU A 158 2.14 0.70 3.53
N ASP A 159 1.23 0.37 4.45
CA ASP A 159 1.39 0.64 5.87
C ASP A 159 2.02 -0.56 6.58
N GLU A 160 3.24 -0.38 7.08
CA GLU A 160 4.02 -1.37 7.83
C GLU A 160 4.06 -2.78 7.18
N PRO A 161 4.43 -2.92 5.88
CA PRO A 161 4.31 -4.18 5.15
C PRO A 161 5.24 -5.28 5.65
N ILE A 162 6.21 -4.97 6.52
CA ILE A 162 7.18 -5.93 7.10
C ILE A 162 6.94 -6.21 8.57
N ASN A 163 5.89 -5.62 9.16
CA ASN A 163 5.66 -5.76 10.59
C ASN A 163 5.35 -7.21 11.00
N GLY A 164 6.04 -7.69 12.05
CA GLY A 164 5.85 -9.04 12.58
C GLY A 164 6.46 -10.17 11.73
N LEU A 165 7.17 -9.86 10.64
CA LEU A 165 7.86 -10.85 9.83
C LEU A 165 9.22 -11.22 10.43
N ASP A 166 9.67 -12.45 10.17
CA ASP A 166 11.04 -12.89 10.41
C ASP A 166 12.03 -12.22 9.43
N PRO A 167 13.34 -12.29 9.66
CA PRO A 167 14.35 -11.66 8.81
C PRO A 167 14.27 -12.07 7.33
N ILE A 168 13.89 -13.31 7.04
CA ILE A 168 13.74 -13.81 5.67
C ILE A 168 12.55 -13.15 5.00
N GLY A 169 11.39 -13.15 5.66
CA GLY A 169 10.18 -12.49 5.16
C GLY A 169 10.36 -10.98 4.97
N ILE A 170 11.11 -10.30 5.84
CA ILE A 170 11.49 -8.89 5.66
C ILE A 170 12.31 -8.70 4.39
N ALA A 171 13.32 -9.55 4.14
CA ALA A 171 14.16 -9.47 2.94
C ALA A 171 13.33 -9.70 1.66
N GLU A 172 12.44 -10.70 1.67
CA GLU A 172 11.53 -10.98 0.55
C GLU A 172 10.62 -9.79 0.23
N VAL A 173 9.92 -9.23 1.23
CA VAL A 173 9.03 -8.08 1.02
C VAL A 173 9.80 -6.87 0.50
N ARG A 174 11.00 -6.60 1.01
CA ARG A 174 11.86 -5.54 0.49
C ARG A 174 12.27 -5.76 -0.97
N SER A 175 12.56 -7.02 -1.33
CA SER A 175 12.88 -7.39 -2.72
C SER A 175 11.70 -7.10 -3.65
N PHE A 176 10.48 -7.48 -3.28
CA PHE A 176 9.26 -7.19 -4.06
C PHE A 176 9.03 -5.68 -4.24
N ILE A 177 9.20 -4.89 -3.16
CA ILE A 177 9.05 -3.43 -3.22
C ILE A 177 10.08 -2.82 -4.17
N ARG A 178 11.34 -3.28 -4.13
CA ARG A 178 12.38 -2.83 -5.06
C ARG A 178 12.08 -3.23 -6.50
N GLU A 179 11.71 -4.47 -6.74
CA GLU A 179 11.35 -4.96 -8.08
C GLU A 179 10.22 -4.14 -8.70
N LEU A 180 9.18 -3.84 -7.92
CA LEU A 180 8.06 -3.00 -8.35
C LEU A 180 8.52 -1.59 -8.75
N CYS A 181 9.44 -1.00 -8.01
CA CYS A 181 9.98 0.33 -8.31
C CYS A 181 10.94 0.30 -9.50
N ASP A 182 11.97 -0.56 -9.44
CA ASP A 182 13.12 -0.52 -10.36
C ASP A 182 12.79 -1.13 -11.72
N THR A 183 11.99 -2.22 -11.74
CA THR A 183 11.68 -2.97 -12.96
C THR A 183 10.35 -2.53 -13.57
N ARG A 184 9.36 -2.21 -12.76
CA ARG A 184 8.00 -1.85 -13.22
C ARG A 184 7.70 -0.36 -13.14
N GLY A 185 8.66 0.47 -12.70
CA GLY A 185 8.54 1.93 -12.64
C GLY A 185 7.46 2.45 -11.67
N LYS A 186 7.06 1.63 -10.69
CA LYS A 186 6.01 2.00 -9.72
C LYS A 186 6.55 3.03 -8.72
N THR A 187 5.66 3.90 -8.24
CA THR A 187 5.96 4.79 -7.12
C THR A 187 5.40 4.16 -5.85
N ILE A 188 6.18 4.14 -4.78
CA ILE A 188 5.79 3.43 -3.56
C ILE A 188 5.99 4.33 -2.35
N SER A 189 4.93 4.58 -1.60
CA SER A 189 4.98 5.18 -0.26
C SER A 189 4.81 4.06 0.77
N VAL A 190 5.79 3.90 1.63
CA VAL A 190 5.81 2.81 2.61
C VAL A 190 6.11 3.34 4.00
N SER A 191 5.37 2.89 5.02
CA SER A 191 5.67 3.24 6.41
C SER A 191 6.52 2.17 7.09
N TYR A 192 7.39 2.62 7.99
CA TYR A 192 8.20 1.77 8.85
C TYR A 192 8.23 2.32 10.28
N THR A 193 8.09 1.43 11.27
CA THR A 193 8.22 1.81 12.68
C THR A 193 9.66 1.77 13.15
N HIS A 194 10.46 0.82 12.65
CA HIS A 194 11.87 0.67 12.96
C HIS A 194 12.69 0.57 11.67
N LEU A 195 13.69 1.42 11.53
CA LEU A 195 14.75 1.25 10.55
C LEU A 195 15.75 0.23 11.08
N THR A 196 15.62 -1.01 10.67
CA THR A 196 16.80 -1.83 10.46
C THR A 196 17.33 -1.47 9.08
N LEU A 197 18.18 -0.44 9.00
CA LEU A 197 18.96 -0.19 7.80
C LEU A 197 19.82 -1.45 7.60
N PRO A 198 19.88 -2.01 6.38
CA PRO A 198 20.93 -2.95 6.09
C PRO A 198 22.26 -2.22 6.21
N THR A 199 23.11 -2.67 7.13
CA THR A 199 24.54 -2.36 7.11
C THR A 199 25.14 -2.88 5.81
#